data_a2d22f46422e78f183a07cb28fcfc0ec
#
_entry.id   a2d22f46422e78f183a07cb28fcfc0ec
#
_cell.length_a   1.000
_cell.length_b   1.000
_cell.length_c   1.000
_cell.angle_alpha   90.00
_cell.angle_beta   90.00
_cell.angle_gamma   90.00
#
_symmetry.space_group_name_H-M   'P 1'
#
loop_
_entity.id
_entity.type
_entity.pdbx_description
1 polymer ?
#
loop_
_entity_poly.entity_id
_entity_poly.type
_entity_poly.pdbx_seq_one_letter_code
_entity_poly.pdbx_strand_id
1 'polypeptide(L)'
;VCEMYACPQSLAPRTLLADMKGGLRKAGIRPPQGVQPVPVKESREYRKVPEERLMARLGLTKYDKDAPMDETLVDIPKVKILLIGAPAQAIVKVGDQVTRGQMIASPAQGLSVGIHATISGKVTEVTDRWIVVAKN
;
A
#
# COMPACT_ATOMS: atom_id res chain seq x y z
N VAL A 1 -11.01 3.74 8.61
CA VAL A 1 -11.17 4.70 9.72
C VAL A 1 -12.09 5.86 9.34
N CYS A 2 -12.02 6.42 8.12
CA CYS A 2 -12.88 7.53 7.70
C CYS A 2 -14.39 7.24 7.85
N GLU A 3 -14.83 6.01 7.63
CA GLU A 3 -16.23 5.60 7.77
C GLU A 3 -16.76 5.78 9.21
N MET A 4 -15.92 5.56 10.22
CA MET A 4 -16.31 5.69 11.63
C MET A 4 -16.60 7.15 12.02
N TYR A 5 -15.88 8.09 11.43
CA TYR A 5 -16.03 9.53 11.71
C TYR A 5 -17.01 10.21 10.77
N ALA A 6 -17.12 9.74 9.53
CA ALA A 6 -17.98 10.34 8.51
C ALA A 6 -19.45 9.89 8.61
N CYS A 7 -19.74 8.75 9.22
CA CYS A 7 -21.10 8.22 9.28
C CYS A 7 -21.95 8.96 10.32
N PRO A 8 -23.10 9.59 9.94
CA PRO A 8 -24.00 10.28 10.86
C PRO A 8 -24.62 9.36 11.92
N GLN A 9 -24.74 8.08 11.62
CA GLN A 9 -25.34 7.06 12.49
C GLN A 9 -24.30 6.27 13.28
N SER A 10 -23.01 6.67 13.21
CA SER A 10 -21.89 5.99 13.88
C SER A 10 -21.76 4.50 13.51
N LEU A 11 -22.20 4.13 12.32
CA LEU A 11 -22.08 2.77 11.81
C LEU A 11 -20.62 2.48 11.40
N ALA A 12 -20.20 1.24 11.63
CA ALA A 12 -18.89 0.74 11.22
C ALA A 12 -19.04 -0.39 10.17
N PRO A 13 -19.45 -0.08 8.93
CA PRO A 13 -19.74 -1.09 7.90
C PRO A 13 -18.53 -1.97 7.59
N ARG A 14 -17.31 -1.45 7.70
CA ARG A 14 -16.09 -2.22 7.52
C ARG A 14 -15.98 -3.38 8.52
N THR A 15 -16.22 -3.11 9.80
CA THR A 15 -16.17 -4.13 10.86
C THR A 15 -17.26 -5.17 10.63
N LEU A 16 -18.50 -4.71 10.43
CA LEU A 16 -19.64 -5.60 10.17
C LEU A 16 -19.39 -6.51 8.95
N LEU A 17 -18.91 -5.95 7.84
CA LEU A 17 -18.63 -6.72 6.63
C LEU A 17 -17.48 -7.72 6.84
N ALA A 18 -16.48 -7.38 7.64
CA ALA A 18 -15.39 -8.30 7.97
C ALA A 18 -15.90 -9.48 8.79
N ASP A 19 -16.73 -9.22 9.79
CA ASP A 19 -17.33 -10.24 10.65
C ASP A 19 -18.28 -11.16 9.86
N MET A 20 -19.13 -10.58 9.02
CA MET A 20 -20.01 -11.33 8.13
C MET A 20 -19.23 -12.23 7.18
N LYS A 21 -18.19 -11.72 6.53
CA LYS A 21 -17.31 -12.51 5.65
C LYS A 21 -16.61 -13.63 6.42
N GLY A 22 -16.19 -13.35 7.64
CA GLY A 22 -15.61 -14.36 8.54
C GLY A 22 -16.59 -15.47 8.87
N GLY A 23 -17.83 -15.12 9.22
CA GLY A 23 -18.92 -16.06 9.51
C GLY A 23 -19.29 -16.92 8.29
N LEU A 24 -19.47 -16.31 7.12
CA LEU A 24 -19.77 -17.02 5.87
C LEU A 24 -18.65 -18.00 5.51
N ARG A 25 -17.39 -17.59 5.66
CA ARG A 25 -16.24 -18.45 5.38
C ARG A 25 -16.19 -19.66 6.33
N LYS A 26 -16.49 -19.47 7.62
CA LYS A 26 -16.61 -20.57 8.60
C LYS A 26 -17.75 -21.54 8.26
N ALA A 27 -18.86 -21.02 7.71
CA ALA A 27 -19.99 -21.82 7.22
C ALA A 27 -19.74 -22.48 5.85
N GLY A 28 -18.55 -22.36 5.27
CA GLY A 28 -18.22 -22.90 3.95
C GLY A 28 -18.80 -22.14 2.76
N ILE A 29 -19.48 -21.03 3.00
CA ILE A 29 -20.10 -20.22 1.96
C ILE A 29 -19.06 -19.32 1.34
N ARG A 30 -18.90 -19.41 0.02
CA ARG A 30 -17.99 -18.58 -0.79
C ARG A 30 -18.79 -17.78 -1.81
N PRO A 31 -18.33 -16.57 -2.19
CA PRO A 31 -18.97 -15.83 -3.26
C PRO A 31 -18.89 -16.63 -4.57
N PRO A 32 -19.93 -16.57 -5.42
CA PRO A 32 -19.90 -17.20 -6.73
C PRO A 32 -18.77 -16.61 -7.58
N GLN A 33 -18.10 -17.46 -8.36
CA GLN A 33 -17.04 -17.05 -9.27
C GLN A 33 -17.65 -16.40 -10.53
N GLY A 34 -16.95 -15.45 -11.11
CA GLY A 34 -17.33 -14.85 -12.41
C GLY A 34 -18.55 -13.94 -12.38
N VAL A 35 -18.97 -13.46 -11.21
CA VAL A 35 -20.07 -12.48 -11.10
C VAL A 35 -19.63 -11.16 -11.74
N GLN A 36 -20.38 -10.72 -12.74
CA GLN A 36 -20.15 -9.41 -13.36
C GLN A 36 -20.51 -8.29 -12.38
N PRO A 37 -19.75 -7.18 -12.39
CA PRO A 37 -20.07 -6.01 -11.56
C PRO A 37 -21.48 -5.50 -11.87
N VAL A 38 -22.26 -5.25 -10.83
CA VAL A 38 -23.57 -4.62 -10.98
C VAL A 38 -23.35 -3.15 -11.38
N PRO A 39 -24.13 -2.64 -12.37
CA PRO A 39 -24.00 -1.24 -12.77
C PRO A 39 -24.33 -0.30 -11.60
N VAL A 40 -23.63 0.82 -11.56
CA VAL A 40 -23.83 1.83 -10.51
C VAL A 40 -25.23 2.41 -10.62
N LYS A 41 -25.98 2.39 -9.52
CA LYS A 41 -27.32 2.99 -9.48
C LYS A 41 -27.24 4.51 -9.60
N GLU A 42 -28.11 5.11 -10.40
CA GLU A 42 -28.24 6.57 -10.57
C GLU A 42 -28.36 7.30 -9.23
N SER A 43 -29.10 6.71 -8.29
CA SER A 43 -29.29 7.26 -6.92
C SER A 43 -27.98 7.48 -6.15
N ARG A 44 -26.83 6.97 -6.63
CA ARG A 44 -25.53 7.25 -6.04
C ARG A 44 -25.17 8.74 -6.08
N GLU A 45 -25.54 9.43 -7.16
CA GLU A 45 -25.24 10.85 -7.34
C GLU A 45 -25.86 11.72 -6.26
N TYR A 46 -27.07 11.37 -5.82
CA TYR A 46 -27.79 12.08 -4.77
C TYR A 46 -27.34 11.77 -3.35
N ARG A 47 -26.38 10.85 -3.19
CA ARG A 47 -25.84 10.42 -1.89
C ARG A 47 -24.39 10.83 -1.68
N LYS A 48 -23.83 11.62 -2.58
CA LYS A 48 -22.47 12.18 -2.42
C LYS A 48 -22.50 13.25 -1.32
N VAL A 49 -21.51 13.18 -0.46
CA VAL A 49 -21.30 14.20 0.59
C VAL A 49 -20.36 15.26 0.01
N PRO A 50 -20.66 16.56 0.12
CA PRO A 50 -19.73 17.63 -0.24
C PRO A 50 -18.39 17.46 0.47
N GLU A 51 -17.29 17.73 -0.23
CA GLU A 51 -15.93 17.49 0.26
C GLU A 51 -15.66 18.29 1.54
N GLU A 52 -16.00 19.56 1.57
CA GLU A 52 -15.80 20.43 2.74
C GLU A 52 -16.53 19.91 3.98
N ARG A 53 -17.73 19.37 3.78
CA ARG A 53 -18.50 18.77 4.87
C ARG A 53 -17.84 17.49 5.39
N LEU A 54 -17.28 16.68 4.51
CA LEU A 54 -16.54 15.48 4.90
C LEU A 54 -15.26 15.85 5.64
N MET A 55 -14.52 16.83 5.13
CA MET A 55 -13.29 17.35 5.75
C MET A 55 -13.55 17.89 7.15
N ALA A 56 -14.63 18.68 7.32
CA ALA A 56 -15.03 19.20 8.62
C ALA A 56 -15.36 18.09 9.62
N ARG A 57 -16.10 17.07 9.18
CA ARG A 57 -16.44 15.91 10.03
C ARG A 57 -15.22 15.09 10.43
N LEU A 58 -14.23 14.99 9.55
CA LEU A 58 -12.96 14.29 9.82
C LEU A 58 -11.96 15.14 10.62
N GLY A 59 -12.27 16.40 10.89
CA GLY A 59 -11.37 17.34 11.58
C GLY A 59 -10.15 17.72 10.74
N LEU A 60 -10.25 17.62 9.40
CA LEU A 60 -9.14 17.84 8.46
C LEU A 60 -9.01 19.30 7.99
N THR A 61 -10.03 20.14 8.20
CA THR A 61 -10.05 21.54 7.72
C THR A 61 -8.80 22.33 8.09
N LYS A 62 -8.25 22.09 9.28
CA LYS A 62 -7.02 22.76 9.73
C LYS A 62 -5.75 22.34 8.98
N TYR A 63 -5.81 21.23 8.26
CA TYR A 63 -4.70 20.67 7.47
C TYR A 63 -4.86 20.96 5.98
N ASP A 64 -5.99 21.56 5.57
CA ASP A 64 -6.25 21.97 4.21
C ASP A 64 -5.43 23.23 3.89
N LYS A 65 -4.21 22.98 3.44
CA LYS A 65 -3.21 23.99 3.10
C LYS A 65 -2.58 23.63 1.78
N ASP A 66 -2.18 24.66 1.05
CA ASP A 66 -1.38 24.47 -0.15
C ASP A 66 -0.13 23.66 0.17
N ALA A 67 0.07 22.60 -0.61
CA ALA A 67 1.25 21.75 -0.55
C ALA A 67 1.95 21.77 -1.91
N PRO A 68 2.68 22.85 -2.24
CA PRO A 68 3.39 22.95 -3.50
C PRO A 68 4.39 21.80 -3.62
N MET A 69 4.48 21.24 -4.83
CA MET A 69 5.42 20.16 -5.08
C MET A 69 6.84 20.73 -5.00
N ASP A 70 7.66 20.14 -4.15
CA ASP A 70 9.09 20.41 -4.11
C ASP A 70 9.80 19.35 -4.97
N GLU A 71 10.38 19.79 -6.08
CA GLU A 71 11.12 18.93 -7.01
C GLU A 71 12.60 18.78 -6.63
N THR A 72 12.98 19.24 -5.45
CA THR A 72 14.35 19.12 -4.95
C THR A 72 14.73 17.64 -4.86
N LEU A 73 15.76 17.27 -5.61
CA LEU A 73 16.32 15.91 -5.54
C LEU A 73 17.12 15.76 -4.26
N VAL A 74 16.61 14.92 -3.35
CA VAL A 74 17.33 14.56 -2.13
C VAL A 74 18.43 13.56 -2.48
N ASP A 75 19.68 13.91 -2.22
CA ASP A 75 20.80 12.98 -2.36
C ASP A 75 20.85 12.02 -1.18
N ILE A 76 20.56 10.75 -1.43
CA ILE A 76 20.48 9.71 -0.41
C ILE A 76 21.73 8.84 -0.52
N PRO A 77 22.64 8.90 0.47
CA PRO A 77 23.90 8.17 0.40
C PRO A 77 23.73 6.66 0.64
N LYS A 78 22.69 6.24 1.33
CA LYS A 78 22.45 4.85 1.69
C LYS A 78 20.98 4.53 1.84
N VAL A 79 20.52 3.42 1.29
CA VAL A 79 19.13 2.96 1.36
C VAL A 79 19.04 1.55 1.90
N LYS A 80 18.12 1.32 2.84
CA LYS A 80 17.69 0.01 3.29
C LYS A 80 16.40 -0.37 2.56
N ILE A 81 16.45 -1.41 1.74
CA ILE A 81 15.35 -1.89 0.92
C ILE A 81 14.76 -3.13 1.57
N LEU A 82 13.50 -3.05 2.01
CA LEU A 82 12.82 -4.14 2.70
C LEU A 82 12.28 -5.18 1.71
N LEU A 83 12.44 -6.46 2.07
CA LEU A 83 11.85 -7.60 1.36
C LEU A 83 10.46 -7.89 1.97
N ILE A 84 9.45 -7.11 1.55
CA ILE A 84 8.09 -7.14 2.11
C ILE A 84 7.18 -8.17 1.43
N GLY A 85 6.14 -8.60 2.18
CA GLY A 85 5.17 -9.61 1.71
C GLY A 85 5.60 -11.03 2.07
N ALA A 86 5.36 -12.00 1.20
CA ALA A 86 6.13 -13.23 1.18
C ALA A 86 7.53 -12.80 0.72
N PRO A 87 8.57 -12.91 1.58
CA PRO A 87 9.84 -12.21 1.34
C PRO A 87 10.48 -12.68 0.06
N ALA A 88 10.81 -11.72 -0.81
CA ALA A 88 11.57 -11.99 -2.02
C ALA A 88 12.97 -12.54 -1.67
N GLN A 89 13.50 -13.39 -2.51
CA GLN A 89 14.83 -14.00 -2.30
C GLN A 89 15.92 -13.12 -2.90
N ALA A 90 16.88 -12.70 -2.08
CA ALA A 90 18.02 -11.91 -2.55
C ALA A 90 18.82 -12.67 -3.62
N ILE A 91 19.09 -12.01 -4.74
CA ILE A 91 19.90 -12.53 -5.85
C ILE A 91 21.27 -11.83 -5.96
N VAL A 92 21.52 -10.90 -5.05
CA VAL A 92 22.80 -10.17 -4.93
C VAL A 92 23.51 -10.51 -3.63
N LYS A 93 24.81 -10.26 -3.57
CA LYS A 93 25.68 -10.50 -2.42
C LYS A 93 26.29 -9.19 -1.93
N VAL A 94 26.75 -9.19 -0.70
CA VAL A 94 27.56 -8.07 -0.16
C VAL A 94 28.78 -7.87 -1.02
N GLY A 95 29.01 -6.65 -1.44
CA GLY A 95 30.10 -6.28 -2.34
C GLY A 95 29.70 -6.06 -3.80
N ASP A 96 28.55 -6.57 -4.22
CA ASP A 96 28.08 -6.42 -5.60
C ASP A 96 27.77 -4.96 -5.94
N GLN A 97 28.08 -4.57 -7.18
CA GLN A 97 27.68 -3.28 -7.75
C GLN A 97 26.30 -3.44 -8.40
N VAL A 98 25.39 -2.52 -8.08
CA VAL A 98 24.05 -2.49 -8.64
C VAL A 98 23.73 -1.13 -9.24
N THR A 99 22.89 -1.13 -10.27
CA THR A 99 22.38 0.10 -10.89
C THR A 99 20.93 0.34 -10.45
N ARG A 100 20.52 1.59 -10.40
CA ARG A 100 19.14 1.97 -10.13
C ARG A 100 18.20 1.25 -11.10
N GLY A 101 17.15 0.60 -10.58
CA GLY A 101 16.21 -0.20 -11.35
C GLY A 101 16.64 -1.66 -11.58
N GLN A 102 17.85 -2.05 -11.23
CA GLN A 102 18.30 -3.44 -11.32
C GLN A 102 17.56 -4.30 -10.29
N MET A 103 17.09 -5.49 -10.70
CA MET A 103 16.51 -6.46 -9.77
C MET A 103 17.59 -6.97 -8.81
N ILE A 104 17.31 -6.91 -7.52
CA ILE A 104 18.20 -7.33 -6.43
C ILE A 104 17.63 -8.48 -5.59
N ALA A 105 16.32 -8.74 -5.73
CA ALA A 105 15.70 -9.93 -5.18
C ALA A 105 14.58 -10.44 -6.10
N SER A 106 14.56 -11.76 -6.30
CA SER A 106 13.51 -12.44 -7.08
C SER A 106 12.26 -12.68 -6.24
N PRO A 107 11.05 -12.68 -6.85
CA PRO A 107 9.83 -12.97 -6.11
C PRO A 107 9.85 -14.40 -5.56
N ALA A 108 9.34 -14.59 -4.36
CA ALA A 108 9.03 -15.90 -3.78
C ALA A 108 7.69 -16.43 -4.29
N GLN A 109 7.33 -17.66 -3.92
CA GLN A 109 6.00 -18.19 -4.22
C GLN A 109 4.91 -17.47 -3.41
N GLY A 110 3.75 -17.25 -4.01
CA GLY A 110 2.61 -16.59 -3.38
C GLY A 110 2.56 -15.08 -3.66
N LEU A 111 2.15 -14.30 -2.66
CA LEU A 111 2.04 -12.84 -2.79
C LEU A 111 3.41 -12.19 -2.61
N SER A 112 4.19 -12.19 -3.66
CA SER A 112 5.54 -11.62 -3.70
C SER A 112 5.80 -10.93 -5.03
N VAL A 113 6.68 -9.93 -5.01
CA VAL A 113 7.14 -9.20 -6.21
C VAL A 113 8.65 -9.10 -6.24
N GLY A 114 9.23 -8.95 -7.42
CA GLY A 114 10.65 -8.67 -7.57
C GLY A 114 11.01 -7.33 -6.95
N ILE A 115 12.13 -7.26 -6.24
CA ILE A 115 12.63 -6.04 -5.60
C ILE A 115 13.79 -5.48 -6.42
N HIS A 116 13.78 -4.17 -6.61
CA HIS A 116 14.74 -3.46 -7.45
C HIS A 116 15.51 -2.42 -6.64
N ALA A 117 16.75 -2.18 -7.02
CA ALA A 117 17.61 -1.15 -6.42
C ALA A 117 17.03 0.24 -6.70
N THR A 118 16.85 1.04 -5.66
CA THR A 118 16.32 2.42 -5.78
C THR A 118 17.42 3.44 -6.05
N ILE A 119 18.66 3.10 -5.74
CA ILE A 119 19.87 3.87 -6.06
C ILE A 119 20.93 2.98 -6.71
N SER A 120 21.84 3.59 -7.46
CA SER A 120 23.05 2.90 -7.93
C SER A 120 24.12 2.94 -6.84
N GLY A 121 24.87 1.85 -6.66
CA GLY A 121 25.90 1.79 -5.66
C GLY A 121 26.33 0.36 -5.32
N LYS A 122 27.00 0.21 -4.18
CA LYS A 122 27.50 -1.06 -3.69
C LYS A 122 26.55 -1.66 -2.64
N VAL A 123 26.27 -2.94 -2.75
CA VAL A 123 25.55 -3.71 -1.72
C VAL A 123 26.44 -3.87 -0.49
N THR A 124 26.00 -3.33 0.64
CA THR A 124 26.76 -3.35 1.90
C THR A 124 26.24 -4.35 2.92
N GLU A 125 24.98 -4.75 2.80
CA GLU A 125 24.35 -5.73 3.69
C GLU A 125 23.27 -6.49 2.94
N VAL A 126 23.16 -7.79 3.20
CA VAL A 126 22.10 -8.67 2.69
C VAL A 126 21.62 -9.54 3.84
N THR A 127 20.33 -9.52 4.13
CA THR A 127 19.67 -10.35 5.13
C THR A 127 18.44 -11.03 4.50
N ASP A 128 17.73 -11.82 5.28
CA ASP A 128 16.45 -12.41 4.91
C ASP A 128 15.29 -11.40 4.83
N ARG A 129 15.50 -10.19 5.36
CA ARG A 129 14.46 -9.14 5.48
C ARG A 129 14.74 -7.87 4.71
N TRP A 130 16.01 -7.58 4.43
CA TRP A 130 16.40 -6.35 3.72
C TRP A 130 17.76 -6.48 3.02
N ILE A 131 17.94 -5.61 2.06
CA ILE A 131 19.21 -5.38 1.37
C ILE A 131 19.58 -3.91 1.56
N VAL A 132 20.84 -3.63 1.84
CA VAL A 132 21.35 -2.26 1.97
C VAL A 132 22.28 -1.94 0.83
N VAL A 133 21.98 -0.83 0.12
CA VAL A 133 22.80 -0.30 -0.96
C VAL A 133 23.35 1.06 -0.54
N ALA A 134 24.64 1.27 -0.65
CA ALA A 134 25.31 2.54 -0.43
C ALA A 134 25.79 3.10 -1.76
N LYS A 135 25.61 4.40 -1.96
CA LYS A 135 26.16 5.13 -3.12
C LYS A 135 27.69 5.09 -3.08
N ASN A 136 28.31 5.01 -4.25
CA ASN A 136 29.78 5.05 -4.36
C ASN A 136 30.32 6.42 -4.00
#